data_162a819d965be67e2c689fa1d508fdc2
#
_entry.id   162a819d965be67e2c689fa1d508fdc2
#
_cell.length_a   1.000
_cell.length_b   1.000
_cell.length_c   1.000
_cell.angle_alpha   90.00
_cell.angle_beta   90.00
_cell.angle_gamma   90.00
#
_symmetry.space_group_name_H-M   'P 1'
#
loop_
_entity.id
_entity.type
_entity.pdbx_description
1 polymer ?
#
loop_
_entity_poly.entity_id
_entity_poly.type
_entity_poly.pdbx_seq_one_letter_code
_entity_poly.pdbx_strand_id
1 'polypeptide(L)'
;AYNVRALVFMELREDAQARIDFERALSLAPRDPDVMNNFGWFLCLRGDRERGKELFGRVLADPLYTTPEKVLLNAGLCARIGGDNVEAEDLLRRAVVFKPDLAGALYSLSEILFEKGSLKEAEIYLNRYMRLGEPTLSALVLGVKISRALGDKVGEDSMSQQLRRRFPDAPQTRDVLQGAAAK
;
A
#
# COMPACT_ATOMS: atom_id res chain seq x y z
N ALA A 1 14.05 -16.28 15.13
CA ALA A 1 13.53 -17.52 14.51
C ALA A 1 11.99 -17.47 14.36
N TYR A 2 11.21 -17.33 15.44
CA TYR A 2 9.72 -17.37 15.40
C TYR A 2 9.12 -16.32 14.46
N ASN A 3 9.57 -15.07 14.49
CA ASN A 3 9.07 -13.99 13.61
C ASN A 3 9.15 -14.36 12.11
N VAL A 4 10.29 -14.94 11.69
CA VAL A 4 10.48 -15.35 10.28
C VAL A 4 9.56 -16.53 9.93
N ARG A 5 9.42 -17.51 10.84
CA ARG A 5 8.54 -18.66 10.63
C ARG A 5 7.07 -18.23 10.56
N ALA A 6 6.67 -17.28 11.40
CA ALA A 6 5.32 -16.69 11.36
C ALA A 6 5.01 -16.05 10.01
N LEU A 7 5.96 -15.31 9.41
CA LEU A 7 5.81 -14.76 8.06
C LEU A 7 5.61 -15.86 7.00
N VAL A 8 6.36 -16.97 7.10
CA VAL A 8 6.16 -18.12 6.20
C VAL A 8 4.76 -18.70 6.35
N PHE A 9 4.28 -18.94 7.58
CA PHE A 9 2.92 -19.41 7.82
C PHE A 9 1.85 -18.43 7.31
N MET A 10 2.08 -17.14 7.46
CA MET A 10 1.19 -16.10 6.92
C MET A 10 1.06 -16.20 5.39
N GLU A 11 2.18 -16.39 4.67
CA GLU A 11 2.19 -16.59 3.21
C GLU A 11 1.49 -17.88 2.80
N LEU A 12 1.65 -18.96 3.57
CA LEU A 12 1.00 -20.25 3.37
C LEU A 12 -0.50 -20.24 3.78
N ARG A 13 -1.02 -19.12 4.28
CA ARG A 13 -2.38 -19.01 4.80
C ARG A 13 -2.67 -19.89 6.03
N GLU A 14 -1.64 -20.31 6.73
CA GLU A 14 -1.71 -21.06 7.99
C GLU A 14 -1.82 -20.08 9.18
N ASP A 15 -2.91 -19.31 9.21
CA ASP A 15 -3.09 -18.17 10.10
C ASP A 15 -3.00 -18.52 11.59
N ALA A 16 -3.45 -19.72 11.99
CA ALA A 16 -3.37 -20.17 13.38
C ALA A 16 -1.90 -20.35 13.84
N GLN A 17 -1.08 -20.98 12.99
CA GLN A 17 0.35 -21.18 13.26
C GLN A 17 1.11 -19.86 13.22
N ALA A 18 0.78 -19.00 12.25
CA ALA A 18 1.34 -17.65 12.15
C ALA A 18 1.11 -16.86 13.45
N ARG A 19 -0.12 -16.86 13.97
CA ARG A 19 -0.48 -16.16 15.22
C ARG A 19 0.31 -16.69 16.41
N ILE A 20 0.37 -18.00 16.60
CA ILE A 20 1.12 -18.64 17.69
C ILE A 20 2.58 -18.20 17.67
N ASP A 21 3.20 -18.22 16.48
CA ASP A 21 4.58 -17.85 16.33
C ASP A 21 4.85 -16.35 16.52
N PHE A 22 3.96 -15.48 16.04
CA PHE A 22 4.07 -14.04 16.29
C PHE A 22 3.92 -13.73 17.78
N GLU A 23 2.97 -14.34 18.48
CA GLU A 23 2.80 -14.16 19.94
C GLU A 23 4.01 -14.67 20.70
N ARG A 24 4.59 -15.78 20.27
CA ARG A 24 5.83 -16.29 20.85
C ARG A 24 7.01 -15.35 20.60
N ALA A 25 7.14 -14.84 19.37
CA ALA A 25 8.19 -13.89 19.04
C ALA A 25 8.08 -12.62 19.90
N LEU A 26 6.87 -12.06 20.04
CA LEU A 26 6.62 -10.87 20.82
C LEU A 26 6.87 -11.10 22.31
N SER A 27 6.53 -12.30 22.85
CA SER A 27 6.81 -12.64 24.25
C SER A 27 8.30 -12.73 24.57
N LEU A 28 9.11 -13.17 23.60
CA LEU A 28 10.57 -13.30 23.75
C LEU A 28 11.31 -11.98 23.50
N ALA A 29 10.75 -11.10 22.67
CA ALA A 29 11.33 -9.83 22.31
C ALA A 29 10.24 -8.73 22.26
N PRO A 30 9.72 -8.28 23.42
CA PRO A 30 8.54 -7.41 23.51
C PRO A 30 8.76 -5.99 23.02
N ARG A 31 10.00 -5.60 22.71
CA ARG A 31 10.37 -4.28 22.18
C ARG A 31 11.02 -4.36 20.81
N ASP A 32 11.08 -5.54 20.20
CA ASP A 32 11.64 -5.70 18.85
C ASP A 32 10.70 -5.05 17.82
N PRO A 33 11.14 -3.99 17.13
CA PRO A 33 10.29 -3.24 16.20
C PRO A 33 9.88 -4.09 14.97
N ASP A 34 10.73 -5.01 14.52
CA ASP A 34 10.41 -5.88 13.39
C ASP A 34 9.34 -6.91 13.77
N VAL A 35 9.39 -7.44 15.00
CA VAL A 35 8.35 -8.35 15.51
C VAL A 35 7.02 -7.61 15.62
N MET A 36 7.02 -6.42 16.24
CA MET A 36 5.82 -5.62 16.42
C MET A 36 5.22 -5.19 15.07
N ASN A 37 6.06 -4.76 14.14
CA ASN A 37 5.61 -4.36 12.80
C ASN A 37 5.00 -5.54 12.02
N ASN A 38 5.67 -6.68 11.99
CA ASN A 38 5.19 -7.83 11.23
C ASN A 38 3.91 -8.42 11.84
N PHE A 39 3.87 -8.54 13.17
CA PHE A 39 2.67 -9.01 13.85
C PHE A 39 1.51 -8.01 13.72
N GLY A 40 1.77 -6.71 13.85
CA GLY A 40 0.77 -5.66 13.61
C GLY A 40 0.16 -5.77 12.22
N TRP A 41 0.98 -5.95 11.19
CA TRP A 41 0.50 -6.16 9.83
C TRP A 41 -0.35 -7.43 9.68
N PHE A 42 0.10 -8.55 10.22
CA PHE A 42 -0.69 -9.78 10.25
C PHE A 42 -2.06 -9.57 10.89
N LEU A 43 -2.12 -8.92 12.05
CA LEU A 43 -3.37 -8.64 12.77
C LEU A 43 -4.31 -7.77 11.94
N CYS A 44 -3.79 -6.73 11.28
CA CYS A 44 -4.59 -5.88 10.40
C CYS A 44 -5.23 -6.66 9.25
N LEU A 45 -4.48 -7.54 8.60
CA LEU A 45 -4.97 -8.39 7.51
C LEU A 45 -6.01 -9.41 7.97
N ARG A 46 -6.05 -9.75 9.26
CA ARG A 46 -6.98 -10.73 9.85
C ARG A 46 -8.11 -10.08 10.66
N GLY A 47 -8.28 -8.77 10.54
CA GLY A 47 -9.40 -8.02 11.11
C GLY A 47 -9.18 -7.52 12.53
N ASP A 48 -8.08 -7.89 13.21
CA ASP A 48 -7.72 -7.40 14.53
C ASP A 48 -6.92 -6.08 14.43
N ARG A 49 -7.56 -5.08 13.82
CA ARG A 49 -6.90 -3.81 13.46
C ARG A 49 -6.48 -2.98 14.66
N GLU A 50 -7.28 -2.97 15.73
CA GLU A 50 -6.97 -2.18 16.91
C GLU A 50 -5.66 -2.65 17.56
N ARG A 51 -5.50 -3.96 17.74
CA ARG A 51 -4.25 -4.52 18.24
C ARG A 51 -3.07 -4.29 17.28
N GLY A 52 -3.33 -4.35 15.97
CA GLY A 52 -2.34 -4.01 14.96
C GLY A 52 -1.85 -2.56 15.07
N LYS A 53 -2.77 -1.61 15.17
CA LYS A 53 -2.49 -0.18 15.38
C LYS A 53 -1.72 0.08 16.67
N GLU A 54 -2.08 -0.61 17.77
CA GLU A 54 -1.35 -0.51 19.04
C GLU A 54 0.13 -0.90 18.86
N LEU A 55 0.41 -2.01 18.18
CA LEU A 55 1.78 -2.45 17.93
C LEU A 55 2.58 -1.44 17.08
N PHE A 56 1.99 -0.91 16.02
CA PHE A 56 2.62 0.14 15.23
C PHE A 56 2.88 1.41 16.06
N GLY A 57 1.89 1.83 16.87
CA GLY A 57 2.02 2.98 17.76
C GLY A 57 3.16 2.85 18.75
N ARG A 58 3.36 1.65 19.30
CA ARG A 58 4.48 1.36 20.21
C ARG A 58 5.84 1.51 19.53
N VAL A 59 5.98 1.05 18.27
CA VAL A 59 7.22 1.23 17.51
C VAL A 59 7.46 2.70 17.19
N LEU A 60 6.43 3.41 16.71
CA LEU A 60 6.54 4.81 16.32
C LEU A 60 6.73 5.78 17.49
N ALA A 61 6.40 5.35 18.71
CA ALA A 61 6.64 6.11 19.94
C ALA A 61 8.08 5.99 20.47
N ASP A 62 8.89 5.06 19.93
CA ASP A 62 10.28 4.91 20.35
C ASP A 62 11.17 5.98 19.64
N PRO A 63 11.72 6.96 20.36
CA PRO A 63 12.53 8.02 19.78
C PRO A 63 13.88 7.50 19.20
N LEU A 64 14.28 6.28 19.55
CA LEU A 64 15.51 5.66 19.06
C LEU A 64 15.27 4.89 17.74
N TYR A 65 14.02 4.73 17.32
CA TYR A 65 13.70 4.05 16.07
C TYR A 65 13.86 5.00 14.87
N THR A 66 14.92 4.83 14.11
CA THR A 66 15.35 5.77 13.06
C THR A 66 14.88 5.42 11.65
N THR A 67 14.23 4.27 11.45
CA THR A 67 13.78 3.80 10.13
C THR A 67 12.27 3.51 10.11
N PRO A 68 11.39 4.51 10.40
CA PRO A 68 9.98 4.29 10.61
C PRO A 68 9.17 4.05 9.32
N GLU A 69 9.77 4.19 8.15
CA GLU A 69 9.07 4.18 6.87
C GLU A 69 8.25 2.91 6.61
N LYS A 70 8.76 1.74 7.03
CA LYS A 70 8.03 0.47 6.89
C LYS A 70 6.84 0.37 7.82
N VAL A 71 7.02 0.82 9.06
CA VAL A 71 5.94 0.81 10.07
C VAL A 71 4.86 1.81 9.69
N LEU A 72 5.24 3.01 9.25
CA LEU A 72 4.32 4.02 8.74
C LEU A 72 3.54 3.53 7.52
N LEU A 73 4.19 2.82 6.59
CA LEU A 73 3.53 2.19 5.45
C LEU A 73 2.48 1.17 5.93
N ASN A 74 2.86 0.22 6.79
CA ASN A 74 1.96 -0.82 7.25
C ASN A 74 0.80 -0.25 8.08
N ALA A 75 1.07 0.74 8.92
CA ALA A 75 0.03 1.45 9.67
C ALA A 75 -0.94 2.19 8.74
N GLY A 76 -0.43 2.87 7.72
CA GLY A 76 -1.25 3.55 6.72
C GLY A 76 -2.12 2.60 5.90
N LEU A 77 -1.56 1.46 5.47
CA LEU A 77 -2.32 0.42 4.78
C LEU A 77 -3.38 -0.22 5.71
N CYS A 78 -3.06 -0.40 6.99
CA CYS A 78 -4.00 -0.89 7.99
C CYS A 78 -5.18 0.07 8.18
N ALA A 79 -4.92 1.37 8.30
CA ALA A 79 -5.94 2.41 8.37
C ALA A 79 -6.84 2.39 7.13
N ARG A 80 -6.26 2.27 5.94
CA ARG A 80 -7.00 2.16 4.68
C ARG A 80 -7.91 0.92 4.63
N ILE A 81 -7.41 -0.25 5.05
CA ILE A 81 -8.23 -1.48 5.17
C ILE A 81 -9.41 -1.25 6.13
N GLY A 82 -9.21 -0.43 7.16
CA GLY A 82 -10.25 -0.02 8.10
C GLY A 82 -11.24 1.03 7.58
N GLY A 83 -10.98 1.61 6.40
CA GLY A 83 -11.78 2.68 5.80
C GLY A 83 -11.41 4.09 6.28
N ASP A 84 -10.37 4.24 7.11
CA ASP A 84 -9.89 5.54 7.57
C ASP A 84 -8.85 6.09 6.57
N ASN A 85 -9.36 6.66 5.47
CA ASN A 85 -8.50 7.23 4.43
C ASN A 85 -7.78 8.51 4.91
N VAL A 86 -8.26 9.19 5.94
CA VAL A 86 -7.61 10.38 6.48
C VAL A 86 -6.36 10.00 7.25
N GLU A 87 -6.47 9.05 8.18
CA GLU A 87 -5.32 8.50 8.91
C GLU A 87 -4.32 7.83 7.94
N ALA A 88 -4.83 7.08 6.95
CA ALA A 88 -4.02 6.42 5.95
C ALA A 88 -3.17 7.42 5.15
N GLU A 89 -3.78 8.51 4.66
CA GLU A 89 -3.08 9.57 3.92
C GLU A 89 -1.96 10.20 4.76
N ASP A 90 -2.22 10.56 6.03
CA ASP A 90 -1.20 11.14 6.91
C ASP A 90 0.00 10.21 7.10
N LEU A 91 -0.27 8.95 7.49
CA LEU A 91 0.77 7.95 7.74
C LEU A 91 1.61 7.66 6.49
N LEU A 92 0.97 7.55 5.32
CA LEU A 92 1.67 7.28 4.06
C LEU A 92 2.49 8.49 3.59
N ARG A 93 2.01 9.73 3.79
CA ARG A 93 2.79 10.95 3.52
C ARG A 93 4.04 10.99 4.40
N ARG A 94 3.92 10.68 5.69
CA ARG A 94 5.06 10.58 6.60
C ARG A 94 6.03 9.48 6.16
N ALA A 95 5.56 8.33 5.72
CA ALA A 95 6.40 7.26 5.17
C ALA A 95 7.24 7.74 3.98
N VAL A 96 6.64 8.51 3.07
CA VAL A 96 7.32 9.10 1.89
C VAL A 96 8.31 10.21 2.24
N VAL A 97 8.15 10.88 3.40
CA VAL A 97 9.16 11.83 3.91
C VAL A 97 10.43 11.10 4.31
N PHE A 98 10.33 9.97 5.01
CA PHE A 98 11.48 9.15 5.41
C PHE A 98 12.10 8.39 4.23
N LYS A 99 11.26 7.88 3.33
CA LYS A 99 11.70 7.13 2.14
C LYS A 99 10.94 7.58 0.89
N PRO A 100 11.49 8.57 0.14
CA PRO A 100 10.83 9.18 -1.01
C PRO A 100 10.49 8.23 -2.17
N ASP A 101 11.14 7.08 -2.25
CA ASP A 101 10.97 6.04 -3.26
C ASP A 101 10.23 4.79 -2.74
N LEU A 102 9.49 4.91 -1.64
CA LEU A 102 8.73 3.81 -1.07
C LEU A 102 7.51 3.48 -1.94
N ALA A 103 7.68 2.51 -2.85
CA ALA A 103 6.70 2.15 -3.87
C ALA A 103 5.27 1.94 -3.32
N GLY A 104 5.13 1.16 -2.24
CA GLY A 104 3.84 0.90 -1.62
C GLY A 104 3.13 2.15 -1.13
N ALA A 105 3.86 3.10 -0.54
CA ALA A 105 3.30 4.37 -0.07
C ALA A 105 2.91 5.29 -1.23
N LEU A 106 3.76 5.40 -2.26
CA LEU A 106 3.49 6.21 -3.45
C LEU A 106 2.23 5.74 -4.18
N TYR A 107 2.11 4.43 -4.39
CA TYR A 107 0.95 3.86 -5.08
C TYR A 107 -0.33 4.06 -4.25
N SER A 108 -0.30 3.73 -2.94
CA SER A 108 -1.48 3.87 -2.08
C SER A 108 -1.91 5.33 -1.90
N LEU A 109 -0.96 6.29 -1.83
CA LEU A 109 -1.29 7.72 -1.83
C LEU A 109 -1.98 8.13 -3.13
N SER A 110 -1.51 7.64 -4.28
CA SER A 110 -2.14 7.98 -5.55
C SER A 110 -3.59 7.47 -5.63
N GLU A 111 -3.87 6.29 -5.09
CA GLU A 111 -5.24 5.75 -5.02
C GLU A 111 -6.12 6.57 -4.07
N ILE A 112 -5.67 6.84 -2.85
CA ILE A 112 -6.44 7.64 -1.86
C ILE A 112 -6.75 9.03 -2.41
N LEU A 113 -5.78 9.69 -3.02
CA LEU A 113 -5.93 11.03 -3.57
C LEU A 113 -6.85 11.05 -4.80
N PHE A 114 -6.81 10.00 -5.62
CA PHE A 114 -7.76 9.84 -6.72
C PHE A 114 -9.20 9.68 -6.19
N GLU A 115 -9.42 8.81 -5.21
CA GLU A 115 -10.72 8.61 -4.55
C GLU A 115 -11.26 9.90 -3.90
N LYS A 116 -10.34 10.71 -3.33
CA LYS A 116 -10.64 12.02 -2.72
C LYS A 116 -10.94 13.12 -3.75
N GLY A 117 -10.64 12.90 -5.04
CA GLY A 117 -10.77 13.90 -6.10
C GLY A 117 -9.58 14.85 -6.23
N SER A 118 -8.49 14.62 -5.48
CA SER A 118 -7.24 15.41 -5.57
C SER A 118 -6.39 14.94 -6.75
N LEU A 119 -6.95 15.06 -7.96
CA LEU A 119 -6.46 14.41 -9.18
C LEU A 119 -5.01 14.78 -9.53
N LYS A 120 -4.62 16.05 -9.40
CA LYS A 120 -3.23 16.48 -9.71
C LYS A 120 -2.22 15.89 -8.74
N GLU A 121 -2.56 15.82 -7.47
CA GLU A 121 -1.67 15.17 -6.48
C GLU A 121 -1.59 13.66 -6.72
N ALA A 122 -2.71 13.02 -7.03
CA ALA A 122 -2.75 11.59 -7.39
C ALA A 122 -1.82 11.29 -8.56
N GLU A 123 -1.85 12.13 -9.61
CA GLU A 123 -0.95 12.05 -10.76
C GLU A 123 0.53 12.15 -10.36
N ILE A 124 0.88 13.11 -9.51
CA ILE A 124 2.26 13.30 -9.03
C ILE A 124 2.78 12.04 -8.34
N TYR A 125 2.02 11.46 -7.40
CA TYR A 125 2.44 10.25 -6.68
C TYR A 125 2.48 9.03 -7.60
N LEU A 126 1.53 8.87 -8.51
CA LEU A 126 1.54 7.78 -9.48
C LEU A 126 2.77 7.86 -10.40
N ASN A 127 3.08 9.06 -10.90
CA ASN A 127 4.25 9.27 -11.76
C ASN A 127 5.57 8.98 -11.03
N ARG A 128 5.66 9.31 -9.73
CA ARG A 128 6.81 8.92 -8.90
C ARG A 128 6.91 7.40 -8.78
N TYR A 129 5.80 6.72 -8.49
CA TYR A 129 5.75 5.26 -8.43
C TYR A 129 6.21 4.62 -9.75
N MET A 130 5.70 5.09 -10.88
CA MET A 130 6.01 4.53 -12.20
C MET A 130 7.47 4.71 -12.64
N ARG A 131 8.19 5.65 -12.05
CA ARG A 131 9.66 5.83 -12.27
C ARG A 131 10.52 4.81 -11.54
N LEU A 132 9.97 4.06 -10.58
CA LEU A 132 10.73 3.09 -9.79
C LEU A 132 10.96 1.77 -10.52
N GLY A 133 10.24 1.51 -11.58
CA GLY A 133 10.36 0.27 -12.35
C GLY A 133 9.30 0.14 -13.43
N GLU A 134 9.13 -1.09 -13.89
CA GLU A 134 8.13 -1.40 -14.91
C GLU A 134 6.71 -1.18 -14.36
N PRO A 135 5.85 -0.42 -15.08
CA PRO A 135 4.49 -0.17 -14.64
C PRO A 135 3.68 -1.46 -14.49
N THR A 136 3.00 -1.61 -13.36
CA THR A 136 2.06 -2.70 -13.11
C THR A 136 0.73 -2.47 -13.82
N LEU A 137 -0.06 -3.54 -14.01
CA LEU A 137 -1.43 -3.44 -14.53
C LEU A 137 -2.25 -2.41 -13.74
N SER A 138 -2.26 -2.51 -12.42
CA SER A 138 -3.03 -1.61 -11.55
C SER A 138 -2.60 -0.15 -11.67
N ALA A 139 -1.29 0.11 -11.80
CA ALA A 139 -0.79 1.48 -11.97
C ALA A 139 -1.20 2.08 -13.32
N LEU A 140 -1.16 1.32 -14.39
CA LEU A 140 -1.60 1.78 -15.70
C LEU A 140 -3.12 2.03 -15.73
N VAL A 141 -3.91 1.15 -15.11
CA VAL A 141 -5.37 1.33 -14.96
C VAL A 141 -5.69 2.61 -14.19
N LEU A 142 -5.00 2.83 -13.07
CA LEU A 142 -5.16 4.05 -12.27
C LEU A 142 -4.73 5.28 -13.08
N GLY A 143 -3.64 5.19 -13.84
CA GLY A 143 -3.15 6.25 -14.71
C GLY A 143 -4.17 6.67 -15.77
N VAL A 144 -4.80 5.70 -16.44
CA VAL A 144 -5.90 5.99 -17.40
C VAL A 144 -7.06 6.72 -16.69
N LYS A 145 -7.46 6.26 -15.50
CA LYS A 145 -8.56 6.90 -14.75
C LYS A 145 -8.21 8.33 -14.34
N ILE A 146 -7.00 8.57 -13.85
CA ILE A 146 -6.54 9.90 -13.44
C ILE A 146 -6.46 10.82 -14.66
N SER A 147 -5.79 10.41 -15.75
CA SER A 147 -5.65 11.22 -16.97
C SER A 147 -7.01 11.57 -17.57
N ARG A 148 -7.93 10.62 -17.60
CA ARG A 148 -9.31 10.83 -18.04
C ARG A 148 -10.04 11.87 -17.19
N ALA A 149 -9.95 11.74 -15.87
CA ALA A 149 -10.58 12.68 -14.94
C ALA A 149 -9.98 14.09 -15.02
N LEU A 150 -8.71 14.21 -15.38
CA LEU A 150 -8.02 15.49 -15.63
C LEU A 150 -8.30 16.08 -17.02
N GLY A 151 -8.90 15.31 -17.95
CA GLY A 151 -9.03 15.69 -19.36
C GLY A 151 -7.71 15.63 -20.15
N ASP A 152 -6.68 14.98 -19.61
CA ASP A 152 -5.39 14.77 -20.28
C ASP A 152 -5.49 13.61 -21.28
N LYS A 153 -5.82 13.94 -22.52
CA LYS A 153 -5.94 12.97 -23.60
C LYS A 153 -4.61 12.28 -23.95
N VAL A 154 -3.50 13.01 -23.88
CA VAL A 154 -2.19 12.49 -24.22
C VAL A 154 -1.77 11.43 -23.20
N GLY A 155 -1.93 11.74 -21.92
CA GLY A 155 -1.67 10.81 -20.83
C GLY A 155 -2.58 9.57 -20.91
N GLU A 156 -3.89 9.77 -21.13
CA GLU A 156 -4.87 8.68 -21.28
C GLU A 156 -4.48 7.73 -22.43
N ASP A 157 -4.14 8.26 -23.60
CA ASP A 157 -3.76 7.48 -24.77
C ASP A 157 -2.45 6.72 -24.54
N SER A 158 -1.46 7.36 -23.94
CA SER A 158 -0.17 6.72 -23.61
C SER A 158 -0.34 5.53 -22.68
N MET A 159 -1.09 5.70 -21.57
CA MET A 159 -1.35 4.61 -20.60
C MET A 159 -2.20 3.51 -21.22
N SER A 160 -3.20 3.86 -22.05
CA SER A 160 -4.05 2.91 -22.75
C SER A 160 -3.26 2.06 -23.77
N GLN A 161 -2.32 2.66 -24.49
CA GLN A 161 -1.44 1.93 -25.39
C GLN A 161 -0.53 0.93 -24.63
N GLN A 162 0.02 1.34 -23.50
CA GLN A 162 0.81 0.45 -22.65
C GLN A 162 -0.02 -0.72 -22.12
N LEU A 163 -1.27 -0.49 -21.69
CA LEU A 163 -2.19 -1.56 -21.26
C LEU A 163 -2.42 -2.57 -22.39
N ARG A 164 -2.77 -2.10 -23.61
CA ARG A 164 -3.00 -2.99 -24.74
C ARG A 164 -1.78 -3.81 -25.11
N ARG A 165 -0.58 -3.24 -25.00
CA ARG A 165 0.67 -3.92 -25.35
C ARG A 165 1.13 -4.92 -24.31
N ARG A 166 0.99 -4.58 -23.02
CA ARG A 166 1.58 -5.36 -21.92
C ARG A 166 0.60 -6.31 -21.25
N PHE A 167 -0.68 -5.96 -21.24
CA PHE A 167 -1.73 -6.67 -20.54
C PHE A 167 -2.99 -6.82 -21.42
N PRO A 168 -2.87 -7.35 -22.66
CA PRO A 168 -3.98 -7.38 -23.62
C PRO A 168 -5.19 -8.18 -23.12
N ASP A 169 -4.94 -9.28 -22.40
CA ASP A 169 -5.96 -10.23 -21.98
C ASP A 169 -6.54 -9.94 -20.58
N ALA A 170 -6.01 -8.94 -19.87
CA ALA A 170 -6.47 -8.62 -18.53
C ALA A 170 -7.89 -8.02 -18.56
N PRO A 171 -8.82 -8.54 -17.73
CA PRO A 171 -10.18 -7.99 -17.65
C PRO A 171 -10.19 -6.49 -17.35
N GLN A 172 -9.33 -6.04 -16.43
CA GLN A 172 -9.21 -4.63 -16.05
C GLN A 172 -8.82 -3.73 -17.24
N THR A 173 -8.02 -4.24 -18.19
CA THR A 173 -7.67 -3.53 -19.42
C THR A 173 -8.90 -3.30 -20.26
N ARG A 174 -9.72 -4.33 -20.46
CA ARG A 174 -10.98 -4.22 -21.22
C ARG A 174 -11.94 -3.22 -20.57
N ASP A 175 -12.15 -3.37 -19.25
CA ASP A 175 -13.09 -2.54 -18.50
C ASP A 175 -12.73 -1.05 -18.55
N VAL A 176 -11.46 -0.70 -18.30
CA VAL A 176 -11.02 0.69 -18.29
C VAL A 176 -11.02 1.31 -19.69
N LEU A 177 -10.74 0.51 -20.74
CA LEU A 177 -10.74 0.99 -22.13
C LEU A 177 -12.16 1.09 -22.70
N GLN A 178 -13.10 0.20 -22.33
CA GLN A 178 -14.51 0.28 -22.74
C GLN A 178 -15.24 1.44 -22.05
N GLY A 179 -14.93 1.74 -20.80
CA GLY A 179 -15.44 2.94 -20.11
C GLY A 179 -15.02 4.27 -20.77
N ALA A 180 -14.07 4.24 -21.72
CA ALA A 180 -13.74 5.37 -22.59
C ALA A 180 -14.71 5.52 -23.77
N ALA A 181 -15.32 4.44 -24.23
CA ALA A 181 -16.22 4.42 -25.39
C ALA A 181 -17.68 4.76 -25.03
N ALA A 182 -18.03 4.79 -23.72
CA ALA A 182 -19.40 4.98 -23.24
C ALA A 182 -19.72 6.43 -22.81
N LYS A 183 -18.85 7.38 -23.08
CA LYS A 183 -19.06 8.84 -22.90
C LYS A 183 -18.81 9.59 -24.19
#